data_d3c498685fcf9327a2de7a6ba03baa3a
#
_entry.id   d3c498685fcf9327a2de7a6ba03baa3a
#
_cell.length_a   1.000
_cell.length_b   1.000
_cell.length_c   1.000
_cell.angle_alpha   90.00
_cell.angle_beta   90.00
_cell.angle_gamma   90.00
#
_symmetry.space_group_name_H-M   'P 1'
#
loop_
_entity.id
_entity.type
_entity.pdbx_description
1 polymer ?
#
loop_
_entity_poly.entity_id
_entity_poly.type
_entity_poly.pdbx_seq_one_letter_code
_entity_poly.pdbx_strand_id
1 'polypeptide(L)'
;MNQLLILAIASAMMPQDSALWRLSEPAYENPAIKQWMYGAGHSDIGIGYRSDKVNRPVDLQLGTGERSWNIGAETYLKYKTSTLWGDASYTNGTQLDRNWNETSDLAVIYPYVTADSIGGDMKMERYRFAGGYADHTADWAWGVSLSYDAGLYYRNVDPRPRNVTGLLDVSAGGARRVIGDYFAGVALGYRKYKQSCGIEFKNEMGVEKIYHLTGLGTQYQRFAGTGDAYYYDGNRLGVSVNLYPSSGRGLMLTANLSRFTFDKVLKDLNKLPLNHAWLNAMALNAAYVAQSWGIAVDFTAYRRHGYENIFGDAASGIYPQIAELDTYADNARRWSLSGVWQRGFGESLLWVKPAVGYSHRSEVYISPRRHILINKAVPSLEAMYSFPFAASWRMNLKAGADYSRPVESKIRLDDAATQEPQGLIALVRYRYAYESRDNLTFRGHLSLQRSINSRFGIALSVDYDRTNYVLSTHRNVITSSLSLIF
;
A
#
# COMPACT_ATOMS: atom_id res chain seq x y z
N MET A 1 0.82 -0.35 0.82
CA MET A 1 0.08 -0.04 2.05
C MET A 1 -1.16 0.84 1.83
N ASN A 2 -1.57 1.09 0.58
CA ASN A 2 -2.70 1.98 0.24
C ASN A 2 -3.99 1.25 -0.22
N GLN A 3 -4.06 -0.08 -0.12
CA GLN A 3 -5.26 -0.84 -0.52
C GLN A 3 -6.33 -0.96 0.59
N LEU A 4 -6.02 -0.53 1.82
CA LEU A 4 -6.90 -0.72 2.98
C LEU A 4 -8.08 0.28 3.07
N LEU A 5 -8.07 1.38 2.32
CA LEU A 5 -9.11 2.41 2.45
C LEU A 5 -10.43 2.05 1.73
N ILE A 6 -10.35 1.30 0.64
CA ILE A 6 -11.54 0.93 -0.15
C ILE A 6 -12.26 -0.29 0.46
N LEU A 7 -11.52 -1.16 1.13
CA LEU A 7 -12.09 -2.32 1.83
C LEU A 7 -12.97 -1.96 3.05
N ALA A 8 -12.85 -0.76 3.60
CA ALA A 8 -13.67 -0.35 4.74
C ALA A 8 -15.12 -0.02 4.37
N ILE A 9 -15.40 0.35 3.11
CA ILE A 9 -16.76 0.68 2.66
C ILE A 9 -17.53 -0.59 2.27
N ALA A 10 -16.84 -1.58 1.65
CA ALA A 10 -17.45 -2.80 1.12
C ALA A 10 -17.79 -3.88 2.16
N SER A 11 -17.40 -3.72 3.43
CA SER A 11 -17.59 -4.77 4.44
C SER A 11 -18.98 -4.84 5.07
N ALA A 12 -19.93 -4.06 4.59
CA ALA A 12 -21.14 -3.78 5.36
C ALA A 12 -22.28 -4.81 5.24
N MET A 13 -22.43 -5.60 4.17
CA MET A 13 -23.57 -6.54 4.02
C MET A 13 -23.24 -7.88 3.36
N MET A 14 -22.05 -8.39 3.51
CA MET A 14 -21.78 -9.72 2.98
C MET A 14 -22.25 -10.79 3.94
N PRO A 15 -22.86 -11.91 3.46
CA PRO A 15 -23.00 -13.12 4.25
C PRO A 15 -21.63 -13.68 4.71
N GLN A 16 -20.58 -12.91 4.54
CA GLN A 16 -19.17 -13.21 4.65
C GLN A 16 -18.46 -12.30 5.66
N ASP A 17 -19.08 -11.98 6.78
CA ASP A 17 -18.39 -11.55 7.99
C ASP A 17 -17.40 -12.62 8.49
N SER A 18 -17.31 -13.72 7.74
CA SER A 18 -16.36 -14.80 7.94
C SER A 18 -14.94 -14.38 7.59
N ALA A 19 -14.02 -14.49 8.53
CA ALA A 19 -12.60 -14.27 8.25
C ALA A 19 -11.98 -15.32 7.31
N LEU A 20 -12.67 -16.43 7.03
CA LEU A 20 -12.14 -17.52 6.21
C LEU A 20 -11.89 -17.11 4.75
N TRP A 21 -12.78 -16.30 4.15
CA TRP A 21 -12.61 -15.86 2.76
C TRP A 21 -11.35 -14.99 2.57
N ARG A 22 -10.94 -14.27 3.62
CA ARG A 22 -9.71 -13.45 3.58
C ARG A 22 -8.43 -14.25 3.40
N LEU A 23 -8.47 -15.55 3.75
CA LEU A 23 -7.34 -16.44 3.52
C LEU A 23 -7.11 -16.71 2.02
N SER A 24 -8.15 -16.54 1.19
CA SER A 24 -8.12 -16.71 -0.27
C SER A 24 -7.90 -15.41 -1.04
N GLU A 25 -7.88 -14.26 -0.38
CA GLU A 25 -7.76 -12.94 -1.01
C GLU A 25 -6.59 -12.82 -2.01
N PRO A 26 -5.39 -13.38 -1.76
CA PRO A 26 -4.29 -13.33 -2.72
C PRO A 26 -4.59 -13.98 -4.07
N ALA A 27 -5.50 -14.95 -4.14
CA ALA A 27 -5.89 -15.60 -5.40
C ALA A 27 -6.69 -14.68 -6.33
N TYR A 28 -7.39 -13.69 -5.77
CA TYR A 28 -8.25 -12.77 -6.53
C TYR A 28 -7.49 -11.66 -7.28
N GLU A 29 -6.16 -11.62 -7.19
CA GLU A 29 -5.32 -10.84 -8.10
C GLU A 29 -5.42 -11.37 -9.54
N ASN A 30 -5.71 -12.67 -9.72
CA ASN A 30 -6.07 -13.21 -11.02
C ASN A 30 -7.54 -12.90 -11.33
N PRO A 31 -7.85 -12.07 -12.36
CA PRO A 31 -9.21 -11.69 -12.66
C PRO A 31 -10.10 -12.89 -13.04
N ALA A 32 -9.55 -13.99 -13.57
CA ALA A 32 -10.30 -15.20 -13.86
C ALA A 32 -10.81 -15.91 -12.59
N ILE A 33 -10.10 -15.78 -11.46
CA ILE A 33 -10.47 -16.36 -10.17
C ILE A 33 -11.45 -15.46 -9.41
N LYS A 34 -11.41 -14.16 -9.65
CA LYS A 34 -12.21 -13.15 -8.93
C LYS A 34 -13.74 -13.37 -9.04
N GLN A 35 -14.22 -14.09 -10.05
CA GLN A 35 -15.63 -14.46 -10.18
C GLN A 35 -16.17 -15.35 -9.03
N TRP A 36 -15.29 -16.02 -8.29
CA TRP A 36 -15.66 -16.83 -7.12
C TRP A 36 -15.46 -16.10 -5.79
N MET A 37 -15.11 -14.82 -5.84
CA MET A 37 -14.83 -14.02 -4.65
C MET A 37 -16.06 -13.91 -3.75
N TYR A 38 -17.23 -13.66 -4.33
CA TYR A 38 -18.48 -13.53 -3.60
C TYR A 38 -19.57 -14.48 -4.10
N GLY A 39 -20.41 -14.95 -3.17
CA GLY A 39 -21.52 -15.84 -3.48
C GLY A 39 -22.67 -15.15 -4.22
N ALA A 40 -22.89 -13.86 -3.97
CA ALA A 40 -23.98 -13.05 -4.54
C ALA A 40 -23.46 -11.69 -5.01
N GLY A 41 -24.22 -11.03 -5.88
CA GLY A 41 -23.98 -9.65 -6.27
C GLY A 41 -24.28 -8.68 -5.12
N HIS A 42 -23.58 -7.54 -5.12
CA HIS A 42 -23.82 -6.44 -4.22
C HIS A 42 -23.33 -5.15 -4.85
N SER A 43 -23.88 -4.04 -4.38
CA SER A 43 -23.43 -2.70 -4.74
C SER A 43 -23.56 -1.81 -3.52
N ASP A 44 -22.64 -0.87 -3.39
CA ASP A 44 -22.74 0.15 -2.35
C ASP A 44 -22.26 1.51 -2.85
N ILE A 45 -22.72 2.56 -2.19
CA ILE A 45 -22.23 3.92 -2.32
C ILE A 45 -22.07 4.50 -0.92
N GLY A 46 -20.95 5.13 -0.65
CA GLY A 46 -20.68 5.63 0.68
C GLY A 46 -19.82 6.88 0.72
N ILE A 47 -19.88 7.54 1.86
CA ILE A 47 -19.01 8.64 2.25
C ILE A 47 -18.24 8.23 3.50
N GLY A 48 -16.94 8.56 3.53
CA GLY A 48 -16.09 8.27 4.66
C GLY A 48 -15.23 9.46 5.07
N TYR A 49 -14.85 9.48 6.33
CA TYR A 49 -13.86 10.41 6.89
C TYR A 49 -12.75 9.64 7.57
N ARG A 50 -11.50 10.03 7.32
CA ARG A 50 -10.32 9.49 7.97
C ARG A 50 -9.54 10.58 8.68
N SER A 51 -9.18 10.34 9.92
CA SER A 51 -8.24 11.13 10.70
C SER A 51 -7.14 10.21 11.20
N ASP A 52 -5.93 10.39 10.68
CA ASP A 52 -4.72 9.70 11.08
C ASP A 52 -3.79 10.74 11.71
N LYS A 53 -3.43 10.55 12.98
CA LYS A 53 -2.59 11.50 13.70
C LYS A 53 -1.61 10.79 14.60
N VAL A 54 -0.37 11.20 14.51
CA VAL A 54 0.68 10.87 15.47
C VAL A 54 1.13 12.15 16.19
N ASN A 55 1.28 12.08 17.51
CA ASN A 55 1.68 13.25 18.28
C ASN A 55 3.13 13.72 18.02
N ARG A 56 3.98 12.81 17.52
CA ARG A 56 5.33 13.10 16.99
C ARG A 56 5.54 12.20 15.78
N PRO A 57 6.06 12.69 14.64
CA PRO A 57 6.27 11.86 13.46
C PRO A 57 7.21 10.69 13.80
N VAL A 58 6.90 9.49 13.36
CA VAL A 58 7.80 8.32 13.47
C VAL A 58 8.77 8.27 12.29
N ASP A 59 8.40 8.91 11.20
CA ASP A 59 9.22 9.20 10.01
C ASP A 59 8.89 10.61 9.56
N LEU A 60 9.89 11.50 9.55
CA LEU A 60 9.72 12.90 9.17
C LEU A 60 9.25 13.06 7.71
N GLN A 61 9.62 12.12 6.82
CA GLN A 61 9.21 12.14 5.41
C GLN A 61 7.72 11.82 5.23
N LEU A 62 7.10 11.16 6.19
CA LEU A 62 5.67 10.83 6.21
C LEU A 62 4.85 11.86 7.00
N GLY A 63 5.50 12.67 7.86
CA GLY A 63 4.85 13.70 8.68
C GLY A 63 4.07 13.15 9.87
N THR A 64 3.12 13.95 10.36
CA THR A 64 2.32 13.66 11.55
C THR A 64 0.96 13.03 11.24
N GLY A 65 0.68 12.74 9.97
CA GLY A 65 -0.50 11.98 9.58
C GLY A 65 -1.28 12.57 8.41
N GLU A 66 -2.58 12.28 8.37
CA GLU A 66 -3.46 12.65 7.26
C GLU A 66 -4.89 12.89 7.77
N ARG A 67 -5.58 13.86 7.19
CA ARG A 67 -7.02 14.03 7.31
C ARG A 67 -7.63 14.03 5.93
N SER A 68 -8.60 13.18 5.70
CA SER A 68 -9.26 13.09 4.40
C SER A 68 -10.71 12.67 4.53
N TRP A 69 -11.51 13.08 3.56
CA TRP A 69 -12.82 12.53 3.30
C TRP A 69 -12.82 11.83 1.95
N ASN A 70 -13.65 10.83 1.83
CA ASN A 70 -13.78 10.00 0.64
C ASN A 70 -15.25 9.82 0.29
N ILE A 71 -15.57 9.84 -0.98
CA ILE A 71 -16.83 9.35 -1.53
C ILE A 71 -16.50 8.25 -2.53
N GLY A 72 -17.23 7.14 -2.49
CA GLY A 72 -16.96 6.02 -3.38
C GLY A 72 -18.21 5.17 -3.62
N ALA A 73 -18.15 4.43 -4.71
CA ALA A 73 -19.12 3.42 -5.07
C ALA A 73 -18.38 2.16 -5.49
N GLU A 74 -18.91 1.01 -5.09
CA GLU A 74 -18.42 -0.30 -5.50
C GLU A 74 -19.59 -1.15 -5.99
N THR A 75 -19.35 -2.01 -6.97
CA THR A 75 -20.33 -2.95 -7.46
C THR A 75 -19.68 -4.28 -7.83
N TYR A 76 -20.37 -5.36 -7.53
CA TYR A 76 -20.02 -6.71 -7.95
C TYR A 76 -21.30 -7.40 -8.42
N LEU A 77 -21.46 -7.55 -9.72
CA LEU A 77 -22.63 -8.13 -10.34
C LEU A 77 -22.34 -9.57 -10.75
N LYS A 78 -23.04 -10.51 -10.18
CA LYS A 78 -22.88 -11.93 -10.46
C LYS A 78 -24.04 -12.44 -11.31
N TYR A 79 -23.71 -12.94 -12.49
CA TYR A 79 -24.62 -13.63 -13.39
C TYR A 79 -24.37 -15.15 -13.32
N LYS A 80 -25.05 -15.93 -14.15
CA LYS A 80 -24.93 -17.39 -14.11
C LYS A 80 -23.51 -17.89 -14.41
N THR A 81 -22.85 -17.31 -15.41
CA THR A 81 -21.49 -17.69 -15.83
C THR A 81 -20.51 -16.54 -15.75
N SER A 82 -21.01 -15.31 -15.78
CA SER A 82 -20.17 -14.11 -15.83
C SER A 82 -20.30 -13.27 -14.58
N THR A 83 -19.28 -12.48 -14.34
CA THR A 83 -19.19 -11.53 -13.23
C THR A 83 -18.62 -10.23 -13.71
N LEU A 84 -19.25 -9.13 -13.35
CA LEU A 84 -18.74 -7.77 -13.52
C LEU A 84 -18.45 -7.17 -12.16
N TRP A 85 -17.37 -6.43 -12.04
CA TRP A 85 -17.09 -5.63 -10.85
C TRP A 85 -16.52 -4.28 -11.24
N GLY A 86 -16.70 -3.30 -10.39
CA GLY A 86 -16.13 -1.98 -10.57
C GLY A 86 -16.15 -1.17 -9.29
N ASP A 87 -15.20 -0.25 -9.17
CA ASP A 87 -15.15 0.74 -8.11
C ASP A 87 -14.78 2.11 -8.68
N ALA A 88 -15.34 3.14 -8.07
CA ALA A 88 -14.97 4.52 -8.33
C ALA A 88 -14.90 5.27 -7.01
N SER A 89 -13.87 6.08 -6.80
CA SER A 89 -13.76 6.89 -5.59
C SER A 89 -13.04 8.21 -5.82
N TYR A 90 -13.42 9.20 -5.03
CA TYR A 90 -12.75 10.48 -4.90
C TYR A 90 -12.37 10.71 -3.44
N THR A 91 -11.11 11.08 -3.22
CA THR A 91 -10.58 11.42 -1.90
C THR A 91 -9.99 12.82 -1.93
N ASN A 92 -10.35 13.65 -0.96
CA ASN A 92 -9.75 14.97 -0.74
C ASN A 92 -9.25 15.06 0.70
N GLY A 93 -8.06 15.63 0.88
CA GLY A 93 -7.46 15.68 2.20
C GLY A 93 -6.18 16.49 2.30
N THR A 94 -5.52 16.32 3.43
CA THR A 94 -4.25 16.98 3.74
C THR A 94 -3.35 16.00 4.50
N GLN A 95 -2.12 15.84 4.01
CA GLN A 95 -1.02 15.18 4.71
C GLN A 95 -0.32 16.23 5.57
N LEU A 96 -0.08 15.92 6.85
CA LEU A 96 0.31 16.91 7.86
C LEU A 96 1.82 16.85 8.13
N ASP A 97 2.46 18.02 8.26
CA ASP A 97 3.85 18.20 8.71
C ASP A 97 4.89 17.30 7.99
N ARG A 98 4.82 17.19 6.68
CA ARG A 98 5.81 16.43 5.93
C ARG A 98 7.10 17.21 5.81
N ASN A 99 8.22 16.58 6.16
CA ASN A 99 9.55 17.15 6.07
C ASN A 99 10.46 16.27 5.22
N TRP A 100 11.44 16.86 4.56
CA TRP A 100 12.39 16.13 3.71
C TRP A 100 11.74 15.27 2.62
N ASN A 101 10.59 15.72 2.11
CA ASN A 101 9.87 15.00 1.05
C ASN A 101 8.88 15.91 0.33
N GLU A 102 9.22 16.31 -0.88
CA GLU A 102 8.40 17.12 -1.78
C GLU A 102 7.61 16.28 -2.79
N THR A 103 7.68 14.95 -2.70
CA THR A 103 7.05 14.01 -3.61
C THR A 103 5.73 13.46 -3.03
N SER A 104 4.89 12.82 -3.83
CA SER A 104 3.65 12.21 -3.34
C SER A 104 3.81 10.74 -2.91
N ASP A 105 4.42 9.92 -3.74
CA ASP A 105 4.42 8.44 -3.60
C ASP A 105 5.75 7.91 -3.06
N LEU A 106 6.14 8.36 -1.85
CA LEU A 106 7.43 8.03 -1.23
C LEU A 106 7.80 6.55 -1.33
N ALA A 107 6.87 5.64 -1.00
CA ALA A 107 7.15 4.20 -1.00
C ALA A 107 7.45 3.63 -2.38
N VAL A 108 6.91 4.24 -3.45
CA VAL A 108 7.13 3.81 -4.83
C VAL A 108 8.51 4.24 -5.33
N ILE A 109 8.85 5.51 -5.10
CA ILE A 109 10.04 6.15 -5.69
C ILE A 109 11.29 6.11 -4.79
N TYR A 110 11.14 5.73 -3.50
CA TYR A 110 12.28 5.62 -2.60
C TYR A 110 13.36 4.72 -3.19
N PRO A 111 14.68 5.04 -3.13
CA PRO A 111 15.27 6.10 -2.30
C PRO A 111 15.34 7.49 -2.97
N TYR A 112 14.95 7.64 -4.23
CA TYR A 112 15.22 8.81 -5.07
C TYR A 112 14.21 9.93 -4.88
N VAL A 113 14.11 10.42 -3.65
CA VAL A 113 13.19 11.47 -3.22
C VAL A 113 13.75 12.84 -3.54
N THR A 114 12.91 13.78 -3.95
CA THR A 114 13.26 15.21 -3.93
C THR A 114 12.74 15.82 -2.65
N ALA A 115 13.56 16.65 -2.01
CA ALA A 115 13.31 17.15 -0.67
C ALA A 115 13.81 18.57 -0.48
N ASP A 116 13.20 19.28 0.46
CA ASP A 116 13.70 20.50 1.11
C ASP A 116 13.73 20.29 2.63
N SER A 117 14.29 21.25 3.36
CA SER A 117 14.40 21.20 4.82
C SER A 117 13.24 21.88 5.56
N ILE A 118 12.36 22.60 4.87
CA ILE A 118 11.26 23.35 5.48
C ILE A 118 10.07 22.42 5.75
N GLY A 119 9.60 21.73 4.71
CA GLY A 119 8.45 20.84 4.81
C GLY A 119 7.11 21.58 4.93
N GLY A 120 6.11 20.90 5.49
CA GLY A 120 4.78 21.43 5.78
C GLY A 120 3.63 20.55 5.30
N ASP A 121 2.41 21.08 5.41
CA ASP A 121 1.19 20.39 5.05
C ASP A 121 1.04 20.30 3.53
N MET A 122 0.72 19.10 3.02
CA MET A 122 0.49 18.85 1.60
C MET A 122 -0.97 18.48 1.35
N LYS A 123 -1.69 19.31 0.61
CA LYS A 123 -3.05 19.01 0.15
C LYS A 123 -3.02 17.90 -0.88
N MET A 124 -4.07 17.07 -0.88
CA MET A 124 -4.20 15.96 -1.83
C MET A 124 -5.61 15.81 -2.36
N GLU A 125 -5.67 15.44 -3.63
CA GLU A 125 -6.87 15.00 -4.33
C GLU A 125 -6.54 13.70 -5.06
N ARG A 126 -7.37 12.68 -4.91
CA ARG A 126 -7.17 11.39 -5.57
C ARG A 126 -8.46 10.92 -6.20
N TYR A 127 -8.34 10.38 -7.40
CA TYR A 127 -9.40 9.78 -8.17
C TYR A 127 -8.99 8.34 -8.46
N ARG A 128 -9.89 7.40 -8.23
CA ARG A 128 -9.69 6.01 -8.59
C ARG A 128 -10.89 5.51 -9.38
N PHE A 129 -10.61 4.75 -10.41
CA PHE A 129 -11.57 4.01 -11.20
C PHE A 129 -11.00 2.62 -11.43
N ALA A 130 -11.79 1.58 -11.16
CA ALA A 130 -11.39 0.23 -11.50
C ALA A 130 -12.60 -0.58 -11.95
N GLY A 131 -12.35 -1.61 -12.73
CA GLY A 131 -13.37 -2.53 -13.17
C GLY A 131 -12.79 -3.76 -13.82
N GLY A 132 -13.64 -4.76 -13.99
CA GLY A 132 -13.24 -5.98 -14.63
C GLY A 132 -14.44 -6.85 -14.97
N TYR A 133 -14.14 -7.85 -15.78
CA TYR A 133 -15.06 -8.85 -16.25
C TYR A 133 -14.42 -10.22 -16.17
N ALA A 134 -15.15 -11.21 -15.74
CA ALA A 134 -14.77 -12.61 -15.81
C ALA A 134 -15.92 -13.48 -16.27
N ASP A 135 -15.61 -14.57 -16.94
CA ASP A 135 -16.58 -15.57 -17.36
C ASP A 135 -15.99 -16.96 -17.23
N HIS A 136 -16.86 -17.96 -17.08
CA HIS A 136 -16.44 -19.35 -16.98
C HIS A 136 -17.40 -20.31 -17.68
N THR A 137 -16.84 -21.40 -18.15
CA THR A 137 -17.53 -22.61 -18.54
C THR A 137 -17.33 -23.69 -17.45
N ALA A 138 -17.74 -24.90 -17.73
CA ALA A 138 -17.48 -26.01 -16.81
C ALA A 138 -15.98 -26.23 -16.55
N ASP A 139 -15.13 -26.03 -17.57
CA ASP A 139 -13.70 -26.39 -17.51
C ASP A 139 -12.74 -25.20 -17.63
N TRP A 140 -13.20 -24.07 -18.09
CA TRP A 140 -12.38 -22.88 -18.34
C TRP A 140 -12.96 -21.64 -17.68
N ALA A 141 -12.08 -20.80 -17.19
CA ALA A 141 -12.39 -19.47 -16.73
C ALA A 141 -11.39 -18.46 -17.31
N TRP A 142 -11.84 -17.24 -17.57
CA TRP A 142 -11.01 -16.14 -18.01
C TRP A 142 -11.51 -14.83 -17.44
N GLY A 143 -10.65 -13.83 -17.39
CA GLY A 143 -11.04 -12.52 -16.90
C GLY A 143 -10.02 -11.46 -17.25
N VAL A 144 -10.50 -10.22 -17.22
CA VAL A 144 -9.69 -9.01 -17.43
C VAL A 144 -10.04 -7.97 -16.38
N SER A 145 -9.07 -7.17 -16.00
CA SER A 145 -9.31 -6.03 -15.12
C SER A 145 -8.45 -4.84 -15.51
N LEU A 146 -8.98 -3.65 -15.23
CA LEU A 146 -8.35 -2.36 -15.44
C LEU A 146 -8.53 -1.52 -14.20
N SER A 147 -7.50 -0.79 -13.78
CA SER A 147 -7.66 0.30 -12.82
C SER A 147 -6.81 1.51 -13.20
N TYR A 148 -7.30 2.67 -12.85
CA TYR A 148 -6.60 3.94 -13.02
C TYR A 148 -6.71 4.77 -11.76
N ASP A 149 -5.56 5.11 -11.17
CA ASP A 149 -5.46 6.03 -10.05
C ASP A 149 -4.78 7.32 -10.52
N ALA A 150 -5.42 8.47 -10.28
CA ALA A 150 -4.86 9.79 -10.52
C ALA A 150 -4.77 10.56 -9.21
N GLY A 151 -3.70 11.33 -9.04
CA GLY A 151 -3.51 12.13 -7.83
C GLY A 151 -2.93 13.51 -8.13
N LEU A 152 -3.39 14.51 -7.38
CA LEU A 152 -2.82 15.85 -7.31
C LEU A 152 -2.42 16.12 -5.86
N TYR A 153 -1.16 16.49 -5.65
CA TYR A 153 -0.62 16.82 -4.34
C TYR A 153 0.12 18.15 -4.43
N TYR A 154 -0.19 19.08 -3.52
CA TYR A 154 0.40 20.43 -3.60
C TYR A 154 0.46 21.11 -2.24
N ARG A 155 1.39 22.06 -2.13
CA ARG A 155 1.52 22.97 -0.99
C ARG A 155 1.44 24.43 -1.49
N ASN A 156 0.76 25.29 -0.72
CA ASN A 156 0.58 26.69 -1.07
C ASN A 156 1.59 27.63 -0.39
N VAL A 157 2.47 27.06 0.45
CA VAL A 157 3.54 27.78 1.16
C VAL A 157 4.88 27.32 0.60
N ASP A 158 5.84 28.24 0.45
CA ASP A 158 7.16 27.93 -0.10
C ASP A 158 7.94 26.95 0.77
N PRO A 159 8.64 26.02 0.14
CA PRO A 159 8.59 25.63 -1.27
C PRO A 159 7.20 25.11 -1.67
N ARG A 160 6.75 25.38 -2.89
CA ARG A 160 5.41 25.00 -3.40
C ARG A 160 5.48 23.80 -4.35
N PRO A 161 5.65 22.60 -3.86
CA PRO A 161 5.60 21.41 -4.71
C PRO A 161 4.20 21.23 -5.28
N ARG A 162 4.15 20.81 -6.53
CA ARG A 162 2.95 20.34 -7.20
C ARG A 162 3.24 19.04 -7.92
N ASN A 163 2.65 17.96 -7.44
CA ASN A 163 2.83 16.61 -7.95
C ASN A 163 1.55 16.12 -8.60
N VAL A 164 1.65 15.63 -9.83
CA VAL A 164 0.55 14.97 -10.54
C VAL A 164 0.96 13.52 -10.76
N THR A 165 0.18 12.58 -10.24
CA THR A 165 0.45 11.15 -10.37
C THR A 165 -0.59 10.49 -11.25
N GLY A 166 -0.17 9.45 -11.96
CA GLY A 166 -1.03 8.55 -12.72
C GLY A 166 -0.50 7.14 -12.62
N LEU A 167 -1.39 6.20 -12.33
CA LEU A 167 -1.07 4.80 -12.23
C LEU A 167 -2.15 4.01 -12.94
N LEU A 168 -1.78 3.35 -14.03
CA LEU A 168 -2.64 2.49 -14.81
C LEU A 168 -2.22 1.04 -14.60
N ASP A 169 -3.14 0.20 -14.15
CA ASP A 169 -2.98 -1.25 -14.05
C ASP A 169 -3.92 -1.94 -15.03
N VAL A 170 -3.39 -2.91 -15.76
CA VAL A 170 -4.14 -3.81 -16.64
C VAL A 170 -3.74 -5.24 -16.31
N SER A 171 -4.70 -6.13 -16.14
CA SER A 171 -4.41 -7.55 -16.02
C SER A 171 -5.39 -8.40 -16.80
N ALA A 172 -4.90 -9.56 -17.26
CA ALA A 172 -5.68 -10.59 -17.91
C ALA A 172 -5.27 -11.96 -17.36
N GLY A 173 -6.24 -12.82 -17.13
CA GLY A 173 -6.00 -14.15 -16.58
C GLY A 173 -6.88 -15.22 -17.20
N GLY A 174 -6.39 -16.45 -17.14
CA GLY A 174 -7.11 -17.65 -17.51
C GLY A 174 -6.91 -18.72 -16.45
N ALA A 175 -7.86 -19.64 -16.35
CA ALA A 175 -7.76 -20.80 -15.49
C ALA A 175 -8.47 -21.99 -16.14
N ARG A 176 -7.98 -23.20 -15.85
CA ARG A 176 -8.54 -24.46 -16.33
C ARG A 176 -8.80 -25.39 -15.14
N ARG A 177 -9.93 -26.08 -15.20
CA ARG A 177 -10.22 -27.13 -14.25
C ARG A 177 -9.21 -28.28 -14.42
N VAL A 178 -8.60 -28.72 -13.32
CA VAL A 178 -7.58 -29.78 -13.34
C VAL A 178 -8.06 -31.03 -12.63
N ILE A 179 -8.77 -30.92 -11.50
CA ILE A 179 -9.32 -32.05 -10.75
C ILE A 179 -10.50 -31.59 -9.88
N GLY A 180 -11.60 -32.28 -9.91
CA GLY A 180 -12.79 -31.97 -9.10
C GLY A 180 -13.26 -30.54 -9.37
N ASP A 181 -13.28 -29.68 -8.34
CA ASP A 181 -13.62 -28.27 -8.40
C ASP A 181 -12.40 -27.33 -8.43
N TYR A 182 -11.19 -27.89 -8.54
CA TYR A 182 -9.94 -27.11 -8.60
C TYR A 182 -9.62 -26.58 -9.98
N PHE A 183 -9.28 -25.31 -10.03
CA PHE A 183 -8.79 -24.59 -11.19
C PHE A 183 -7.33 -24.20 -11.00
N ALA A 184 -6.50 -24.53 -11.98
CA ALA A 184 -5.15 -23.98 -12.11
C ALA A 184 -5.20 -22.78 -13.05
N GLY A 185 -4.71 -21.64 -12.58
CA GLY A 185 -4.80 -20.36 -13.28
C GLY A 185 -3.47 -19.64 -13.41
N VAL A 186 -3.38 -18.82 -14.45
CA VAL A 186 -2.28 -17.87 -14.69
C VAL A 186 -2.87 -16.52 -15.05
N ALA A 187 -2.27 -15.44 -14.55
CA ALA A 187 -2.59 -14.09 -14.98
C ALA A 187 -1.31 -13.28 -15.27
N LEU A 188 -1.42 -12.37 -16.20
CA LEU A 188 -0.39 -11.39 -16.55
C LEU A 188 -0.88 -10.00 -16.20
N GLY A 189 -0.01 -9.19 -15.63
CA GLY A 189 -0.31 -7.81 -15.25
C GLY A 189 0.75 -6.84 -15.77
N TYR A 190 0.28 -5.69 -16.22
CA TYR A 190 1.12 -4.56 -16.59
C TYR A 190 0.68 -3.32 -15.83
N ARG A 191 1.64 -2.56 -15.27
CA ARG A 191 1.41 -1.26 -14.63
C ARG A 191 2.26 -0.20 -15.27
N LYS A 192 1.64 0.92 -15.61
CA LYS A 192 2.33 2.17 -15.93
C LYS A 192 2.20 3.13 -14.76
N TYR A 193 3.34 3.62 -14.28
CA TYR A 193 3.42 4.65 -13.23
C TYR A 193 4.04 5.91 -13.80
N LYS A 194 3.49 7.07 -13.44
CA LYS A 194 4.06 8.38 -13.75
C LYS A 194 3.79 9.35 -12.63
N GLN A 195 4.81 10.10 -12.21
CA GLN A 195 4.67 11.25 -11.31
C GLN A 195 5.42 12.42 -11.92
N SER A 196 4.72 13.50 -12.22
CA SER A 196 5.30 14.76 -12.68
C SER A 196 5.31 15.75 -11.52
N CYS A 197 6.45 16.35 -11.28
CA CYS A 197 6.71 17.23 -10.15
C CYS A 197 7.23 18.59 -10.64
N GLY A 198 6.81 19.65 -9.96
CA GLY A 198 7.35 21.00 -10.10
C GLY A 198 7.38 21.66 -8.73
N ILE A 199 8.39 22.46 -8.45
CA ILE A 199 8.54 23.21 -7.20
C ILE A 199 8.66 24.68 -7.58
N GLU A 200 7.78 25.52 -7.04
CA GLU A 200 7.80 26.97 -7.24
C GLU A 200 8.21 27.67 -5.94
N PHE A 201 8.97 28.74 -6.07
CA PHE A 201 9.30 29.64 -4.98
C PHE A 201 8.71 31.02 -5.28
N LYS A 202 8.00 31.60 -4.32
CA LYS A 202 7.44 32.95 -4.41
C LYS A 202 8.19 33.96 -3.56
N ASN A 203 9.04 33.48 -2.63
CA ASN A 203 9.89 34.33 -1.80
C ASN A 203 11.09 34.78 -2.60
N GLU A 204 11.20 36.10 -2.86
CA GLU A 204 12.32 36.73 -3.57
C GLU A 204 13.57 36.91 -2.70
N MET A 205 13.45 36.78 -1.37
CA MET A 205 14.54 37.08 -0.40
C MET A 205 15.46 35.88 -0.15
N GLY A 206 15.19 34.72 -0.72
CA GLY A 206 16.04 33.54 -0.60
C GLY A 206 15.30 32.31 -1.09
N VAL A 207 16.02 31.47 -1.82
CA VAL A 207 15.50 30.17 -2.34
C VAL A 207 16.12 29.06 -1.51
N GLU A 208 15.29 28.26 -0.90
CA GLU A 208 15.74 27.06 -0.21
C GLU A 208 16.35 26.06 -1.19
N LYS A 209 17.33 25.31 -0.71
CA LYS A 209 17.98 24.30 -1.54
C LYS A 209 17.08 23.07 -1.72
N ILE A 210 16.95 22.65 -2.96
CA ILE A 210 16.34 21.38 -3.31
C ILE A 210 17.43 20.30 -3.28
N TYR A 211 17.11 19.16 -2.65
CA TYR A 211 17.99 18.01 -2.53
C TYR A 211 17.41 16.83 -3.29
N HIS A 212 18.25 16.12 -4.03
CA HIS A 212 17.92 14.84 -4.66
C HIS A 212 18.47 13.71 -3.81
N LEU A 213 17.64 13.18 -2.90
CA LEU A 213 18.06 12.11 -1.98
C LEU A 213 18.30 10.81 -2.75
N THR A 214 19.27 10.03 -2.28
CA THR A 214 19.68 8.75 -2.89
C THR A 214 19.62 7.58 -1.91
N GLY A 215 19.18 7.83 -0.66
CA GLY A 215 18.96 6.83 0.38
C GLY A 215 19.93 6.95 1.55
N LEU A 216 19.51 6.47 2.72
CA LEU A 216 20.30 6.45 3.96
C LEU A 216 21.05 7.75 4.29
N GLY A 217 20.42 8.92 4.01
CA GLY A 217 20.99 10.22 4.29
C GLY A 217 22.04 10.69 3.29
N THR A 218 22.07 10.14 2.09
CA THR A 218 22.87 10.59 0.95
C THR A 218 22.04 11.40 -0.02
N GLN A 219 22.69 12.18 -0.86
CA GLN A 219 22.10 12.99 -1.91
C GLN A 219 23.00 13.05 -3.15
N TYR A 220 22.42 13.40 -4.28
CA TYR A 220 23.14 13.66 -5.52
C TYR A 220 23.70 15.08 -5.50
N GLN A 221 24.96 15.26 -5.10
CA GLN A 221 25.55 16.58 -4.81
C GLN A 221 25.68 17.48 -6.03
N ARG A 222 26.02 16.93 -7.21
CA ARG A 222 26.30 17.73 -8.42
C ARG A 222 25.15 18.61 -8.85
N PHE A 223 23.91 18.15 -8.64
CA PHE A 223 22.69 18.88 -9.03
C PHE A 223 21.91 19.40 -7.82
N ALA A 224 22.51 19.44 -6.63
CA ALA A 224 21.91 20.04 -5.45
C ALA A 224 21.59 21.51 -5.67
N GLY A 225 20.37 21.93 -5.35
CA GLY A 225 19.90 23.30 -5.57
C GLY A 225 19.39 23.58 -6.99
N THR A 226 19.29 22.57 -7.85
CA THR A 226 18.74 22.66 -9.21
C THR A 226 17.69 21.56 -9.42
N GLY A 227 16.96 21.59 -10.55
CA GLY A 227 15.99 20.54 -10.90
C GLY A 227 14.68 20.68 -10.14
N ASP A 228 14.09 21.86 -10.14
CA ASP A 228 12.78 22.17 -9.59
C ASP A 228 11.63 21.54 -10.42
N ALA A 229 11.88 21.21 -11.70
CA ALA A 229 10.97 20.45 -12.54
C ALA A 229 11.55 19.07 -12.89
N TYR A 230 10.89 18.00 -12.43
CA TYR A 230 11.33 16.62 -12.62
C TYR A 230 10.14 15.67 -12.76
N TYR A 231 10.40 14.44 -13.15
CA TYR A 231 9.37 13.39 -13.18
C TYR A 231 9.95 12.01 -12.92
N TYR A 232 9.07 11.12 -12.50
CA TYR A 232 9.32 9.68 -12.42
C TYR A 232 8.49 9.00 -13.50
N ASP A 233 9.09 8.03 -14.18
CA ASP A 233 8.44 7.20 -15.19
C ASP A 233 8.78 5.73 -14.90
N GLY A 234 7.76 4.90 -14.66
CA GLY A 234 7.96 3.53 -14.25
C GLY A 234 7.01 2.54 -14.93
N ASN A 235 7.48 1.29 -15.02
CA ASN A 235 6.73 0.19 -15.59
C ASN A 235 6.87 -1.05 -14.71
N ARG A 236 5.76 -1.79 -14.49
CA ARG A 236 5.77 -3.09 -13.81
C ARG A 236 5.20 -4.16 -14.73
N LEU A 237 5.90 -5.28 -14.79
CA LEU A 237 5.36 -6.54 -15.31
C LEU A 237 5.17 -7.49 -14.14
N GLY A 238 4.08 -8.24 -14.17
CA GLY A 238 3.74 -9.23 -13.15
C GLY A 238 3.14 -10.49 -13.73
N VAL A 239 3.35 -11.59 -13.02
CA VAL A 239 2.71 -12.88 -13.29
C VAL A 239 2.15 -13.44 -11.99
N SER A 240 0.93 -13.99 -12.05
CA SER A 240 0.28 -14.69 -10.96
C SER A 240 -0.02 -16.13 -11.39
N VAL A 241 0.25 -17.09 -10.52
CA VAL A 241 -0.09 -18.50 -10.71
C VAL A 241 -0.94 -18.93 -9.53
N ASN A 242 -2.06 -19.61 -9.79
CA ASN A 242 -3.03 -19.97 -8.77
C ASN A 242 -3.46 -21.44 -8.91
N LEU A 243 -3.66 -22.09 -7.77
CA LEU A 243 -4.51 -23.28 -7.64
C LEU A 243 -5.66 -22.91 -6.69
N TYR A 244 -6.90 -22.96 -7.18
CA TYR A 244 -8.05 -22.46 -6.46
C TYR A 244 -9.28 -23.38 -6.63
N PRO A 245 -9.92 -23.83 -5.55
CA PRO A 245 -11.18 -24.54 -5.61
C PRO A 245 -12.34 -23.56 -5.81
N SER A 246 -13.18 -23.76 -6.82
CA SER A 246 -14.31 -22.87 -7.12
C SER A 246 -15.36 -22.82 -5.99
N SER A 247 -15.36 -23.80 -5.11
CA SER A 247 -16.16 -23.82 -3.87
C SER A 247 -15.65 -22.87 -2.80
N GLY A 248 -14.41 -22.32 -2.94
CA GLY A 248 -13.75 -21.53 -1.90
C GLY A 248 -13.31 -22.33 -0.67
N ARG A 249 -13.32 -23.67 -0.75
CA ARG A 249 -12.93 -24.59 0.35
C ARG A 249 -11.89 -25.59 -0.13
N GLY A 250 -10.94 -25.92 0.72
CA GLY A 250 -9.82 -26.81 0.41
C GLY A 250 -8.48 -26.07 0.37
N LEU A 251 -7.52 -26.67 -0.32
CA LEU A 251 -6.18 -26.11 -0.49
C LEU A 251 -6.18 -25.02 -1.57
N MET A 252 -5.60 -23.88 -1.25
CA MET A 252 -5.42 -22.76 -2.17
C MET A 252 -3.94 -22.40 -2.21
N LEU A 253 -3.39 -22.24 -3.40
CA LEU A 253 -2.00 -21.84 -3.60
C LEU A 253 -1.96 -20.64 -4.54
N THR A 254 -1.20 -19.64 -4.18
CA THR A 254 -0.96 -18.45 -5.03
C THR A 254 0.49 -18.06 -5.00
N ALA A 255 1.05 -17.79 -6.18
CA ALA A 255 2.38 -17.24 -6.35
C ALA A 255 2.31 -16.01 -7.27
N ASN A 256 2.70 -14.85 -6.77
CA ASN A 256 2.76 -13.58 -7.50
C ASN A 256 4.21 -13.14 -7.62
N LEU A 257 4.67 -12.90 -8.85
CA LEU A 257 6.00 -12.39 -9.14
C LEU A 257 5.87 -11.11 -9.93
N SER A 258 6.68 -10.10 -9.63
CA SER A 258 6.68 -8.86 -10.42
C SER A 258 8.03 -8.18 -10.42
N ARG A 259 8.30 -7.44 -11.51
CA ARG A 259 9.42 -6.53 -11.63
C ARG A 259 8.89 -5.14 -11.98
N PHE A 260 9.24 -4.16 -11.17
CA PHE A 260 8.99 -2.74 -11.38
C PHE A 260 10.31 -2.02 -11.63
N THR A 261 10.34 -1.15 -12.62
CA THR A 261 11.49 -0.27 -12.91
C THR A 261 10.98 1.15 -13.00
N PHE A 262 11.80 2.12 -12.60
CA PHE A 262 11.50 3.53 -12.81
C PHE A 262 12.77 4.35 -12.95
N ASP A 263 12.65 5.47 -13.68
CA ASP A 263 13.66 6.51 -13.82
C ASP A 263 13.19 7.80 -13.18
N LYS A 264 14.12 8.53 -12.55
CA LYS A 264 13.96 9.93 -12.15
C LYS A 264 14.67 10.83 -13.15
N VAL A 265 13.95 11.77 -13.75
CA VAL A 265 14.45 12.61 -14.84
C VAL A 265 14.26 14.07 -14.49
N LEU A 266 15.33 14.87 -14.60
CA LEU A 266 15.30 16.32 -14.44
C LEU A 266 14.91 16.98 -15.77
N LYS A 267 13.77 17.68 -15.82
CA LYS A 267 13.26 18.29 -17.05
C LYS A 267 14.10 19.45 -17.53
N ASP A 268 14.51 20.29 -16.58
CA ASP A 268 15.21 21.56 -16.85
C ASP A 268 16.63 21.37 -17.37
N LEU A 269 17.20 20.20 -17.14
CA LEU A 269 18.51 19.80 -17.63
C LEU A 269 18.42 18.91 -18.88
N ASN A 270 17.63 19.32 -19.85
CA ASN A 270 17.43 18.61 -21.12
C ASN A 270 16.98 17.14 -20.91
N LYS A 271 16.06 16.91 -19.97
CA LYS A 271 15.56 15.57 -19.59
C LYS A 271 16.67 14.62 -19.12
N LEU A 272 17.52 15.11 -18.24
CA LEU A 272 18.64 14.34 -17.67
C LEU A 272 18.13 13.18 -16.83
N PRO A 273 18.42 11.91 -17.17
CA PRO A 273 18.03 10.73 -16.36
C PRO A 273 18.96 10.62 -15.15
N LEU A 274 18.53 11.18 -14.00
CA LEU A 274 19.40 11.29 -12.82
C LEU A 274 19.66 9.93 -12.16
N ASN A 275 18.61 9.14 -12.01
CA ASN A 275 18.63 7.87 -11.28
C ASN A 275 17.74 6.84 -11.98
N HIS A 276 18.12 5.58 -11.80
CA HIS A 276 17.34 4.42 -12.20
C HIS A 276 17.13 3.50 -11.00
N ALA A 277 15.97 2.85 -10.90
CA ALA A 277 15.75 1.82 -9.88
C ALA A 277 14.92 0.66 -10.43
N TRP A 278 15.17 -0.52 -9.87
CA TRP A 278 14.29 -1.66 -10.08
C TRP A 278 13.93 -2.34 -8.75
N LEU A 279 12.75 -2.93 -8.72
CA LEU A 279 12.19 -3.67 -7.61
C LEU A 279 11.65 -5.00 -8.12
N ASN A 280 12.23 -6.11 -7.67
CA ASN A 280 11.65 -7.43 -7.84
C ASN A 280 10.83 -7.77 -6.58
N ALA A 281 9.61 -8.21 -6.75
CA ALA A 281 8.74 -8.62 -5.65
C ALA A 281 8.17 -10.00 -5.90
N MET A 282 8.04 -10.78 -4.82
CA MET A 282 7.45 -12.10 -4.78
C MET A 282 6.48 -12.17 -3.60
N ALA A 283 5.29 -12.74 -3.84
CA ALA A 283 4.35 -13.08 -2.79
C ALA A 283 3.87 -14.51 -3.00
N LEU A 284 3.96 -15.34 -1.97
CA LEU A 284 3.47 -16.73 -1.95
C LEU A 284 2.43 -16.84 -0.85
N ASN A 285 1.33 -17.46 -1.15
CA ASN A 285 0.27 -17.81 -0.19
C ASN A 285 -0.09 -19.27 -0.35
N ALA A 286 -0.16 -19.98 0.76
CA ALA A 286 -0.73 -21.31 0.85
C ALA A 286 -1.77 -21.29 1.96
N ALA A 287 -3.02 -21.56 1.60
CA ALA A 287 -4.13 -21.56 2.55
C ALA A 287 -4.93 -22.86 2.44
N TYR A 288 -5.43 -23.33 3.56
CA TYR A 288 -6.43 -24.40 3.61
C TYR A 288 -7.67 -23.88 4.34
N VAL A 289 -8.82 -23.95 3.68
CA VAL A 289 -10.10 -23.46 4.19
C VAL A 289 -11.07 -24.62 4.35
N ALA A 290 -11.46 -24.91 5.59
CA ALA A 290 -12.52 -25.82 5.96
C ALA A 290 -13.83 -25.07 6.23
N GLN A 291 -14.85 -25.75 6.72
CA GLN A 291 -16.17 -25.16 6.98
C GLN A 291 -16.16 -24.14 8.12
N SER A 292 -15.41 -24.43 9.19
CA SER A 292 -15.41 -23.63 10.42
C SER A 292 -14.00 -23.16 10.84
N TRP A 293 -12.97 -23.52 10.10
CA TRP A 293 -11.61 -23.11 10.38
C TRP A 293 -10.78 -23.04 9.09
N GLY A 294 -9.69 -22.35 9.16
CA GLY A 294 -8.71 -22.28 8.09
C GLY A 294 -7.34 -21.87 8.63
N ILE A 295 -6.32 -22.17 7.86
CA ILE A 295 -4.92 -21.82 8.14
C ILE A 295 -4.30 -21.27 6.88
N ALA A 296 -3.43 -20.27 6.99
CA ALA A 296 -2.64 -19.75 5.89
C ALA A 296 -1.20 -19.46 6.30
N VAL A 297 -0.31 -19.72 5.35
CA VAL A 297 1.09 -19.31 5.39
C VAL A 297 1.31 -18.34 4.26
N ASP A 298 1.81 -17.15 4.59
CA ASP A 298 2.17 -16.12 3.62
C ASP A 298 3.68 -15.87 3.67
N PHE A 299 4.25 -15.71 2.51
CA PHE A 299 5.62 -15.23 2.35
C PHE A 299 5.65 -14.11 1.35
N THR A 300 6.23 -12.97 1.73
CA THR A 300 6.49 -11.86 0.81
C THR A 300 7.96 -11.49 0.86
N ALA A 301 8.53 -11.21 -0.28
CA ALA A 301 9.90 -10.72 -0.40
C ALA A 301 9.95 -9.63 -1.46
N TYR A 302 10.80 -8.64 -1.23
CA TYR A 302 11.21 -7.73 -2.29
C TYR A 302 12.70 -7.46 -2.23
N ARG A 303 13.26 -7.15 -3.37
CA ARG A 303 14.62 -6.69 -3.55
C ARG A 303 14.58 -5.48 -4.47
N ARG A 304 15.06 -4.34 -3.95
CA ARG A 304 15.20 -3.07 -4.68
C ARG A 304 16.67 -2.75 -4.84
N HIS A 305 17.04 -2.31 -6.04
CA HIS A 305 18.34 -1.71 -6.32
C HIS A 305 18.15 -0.34 -6.91
N GLY A 306 19.05 0.55 -6.59
CA GLY A 306 19.09 1.92 -7.07
C GLY A 306 20.45 2.26 -7.67
N TYR A 307 20.40 2.95 -8.80
CA TYR A 307 21.56 3.33 -9.61
C TYR A 307 21.62 4.83 -9.75
N GLU A 308 22.81 5.38 -9.63
CA GLU A 308 23.10 6.80 -9.86
C GLU A 308 23.88 6.95 -11.15
N ASN A 309 23.36 7.78 -12.06
CA ASN A 309 24.05 8.08 -13.31
C ASN A 309 25.10 9.16 -13.06
N ILE A 310 26.30 8.95 -13.57
CA ILE A 310 27.42 9.88 -13.48
C ILE A 310 27.55 10.63 -14.79
N PHE A 311 27.67 11.93 -14.71
CA PHE A 311 27.73 12.81 -15.87
C PHE A 311 29.08 13.52 -15.99
N GLY A 312 29.58 13.64 -17.21
CA GLY A 312 30.68 14.52 -17.58
C GLY A 312 30.26 15.99 -17.57
N ASP A 313 31.20 16.89 -17.92
CA ASP A 313 30.90 18.32 -17.99
C ASP A 313 29.97 18.61 -19.19
N ALA A 314 29.12 19.62 -19.00
CA ALA A 314 28.16 19.99 -20.03
C ALA A 314 28.87 20.56 -21.27
N ALA A 315 28.46 20.03 -22.43
CA ALA A 315 28.79 20.63 -23.73
C ALA A 315 27.48 21.11 -24.36
N SER A 316 27.41 22.44 -24.64
CA SER A 316 26.18 23.05 -25.18
C SER A 316 24.89 22.75 -24.37
N GLY A 317 25.01 22.70 -23.05
CA GLY A 317 23.86 22.41 -22.15
C GLY A 317 23.49 20.92 -22.04
N ILE A 318 24.24 20.04 -22.67
CA ILE A 318 24.04 18.58 -22.61
C ILE A 318 25.11 17.97 -21.71
N TYR A 319 24.68 17.22 -20.69
CA TYR A 319 25.55 16.47 -19.79
C TYR A 319 25.68 15.04 -20.31
N PRO A 320 26.86 14.61 -20.85
CA PRO A 320 27.03 13.24 -21.28
C PRO A 320 27.06 12.29 -20.06
N GLN A 321 26.27 11.24 -20.09
CA GLN A 321 26.39 10.17 -19.10
C GLN A 321 27.67 9.38 -19.38
N ILE A 322 28.56 9.29 -18.38
CA ILE A 322 29.87 8.63 -18.50
C ILE A 322 29.94 7.31 -17.72
N ALA A 323 29.07 7.14 -16.71
CA ALA A 323 28.97 5.91 -15.91
C ALA A 323 27.60 5.78 -15.25
N GLU A 324 27.33 4.59 -14.71
CA GLU A 324 26.22 4.26 -13.85
C GLU A 324 26.76 3.45 -12.66
N LEU A 325 26.37 3.80 -11.44
CA LEU A 325 26.83 3.14 -10.22
C LEU A 325 25.65 2.51 -9.49
N ASP A 326 25.74 1.22 -9.14
CA ASP A 326 24.84 0.55 -8.20
C ASP A 326 25.21 1.02 -6.79
N THR A 327 24.38 1.92 -6.21
CA THR A 327 24.71 2.60 -4.95
C THR A 327 23.80 2.19 -3.81
N TYR A 328 22.60 1.68 -4.12
CA TYR A 328 21.56 1.44 -3.11
C TYR A 328 20.92 0.06 -3.26
N ALA A 329 20.71 -0.62 -2.13
CA ALA A 329 19.95 -1.87 -2.06
C ALA A 329 19.03 -1.90 -0.83
N ASP A 330 17.76 -2.33 -1.01
CA ASP A 330 16.81 -2.61 0.08
C ASP A 330 16.18 -3.98 -0.14
N ASN A 331 16.40 -4.89 0.79
CA ASN A 331 15.89 -6.25 0.76
C ASN A 331 14.98 -6.47 1.96
N ALA A 332 13.74 -6.89 1.72
CA ALA A 332 12.86 -7.28 2.80
C ALA A 332 12.22 -8.64 2.53
N ARG A 333 11.97 -9.37 3.61
CA ARG A 333 11.26 -10.65 3.63
C ARG A 333 10.31 -10.66 4.81
N ARG A 334 9.11 -11.15 4.60
CA ARG A 334 8.12 -11.33 5.65
C ARG A 334 7.50 -12.71 5.53
N TRP A 335 7.39 -13.37 6.65
CA TRP A 335 6.63 -14.61 6.83
C TRP A 335 5.47 -14.34 7.74
N SER A 336 4.32 -14.95 7.49
CA SER A 336 3.23 -15.00 8.45
C SER A 336 2.54 -16.35 8.43
N LEU A 337 2.17 -16.81 9.61
CA LEU A 337 1.30 -17.95 9.84
C LEU A 337 0.05 -17.43 10.52
N SER A 338 -1.12 -17.69 9.97
CA SER A 338 -2.39 -17.31 10.55
C SER A 338 -3.37 -18.46 10.58
N GLY A 339 -4.17 -18.54 11.64
CA GLY A 339 -5.29 -19.45 11.75
C GLY A 339 -6.58 -18.65 11.88
N VAL A 340 -7.68 -19.18 11.39
CA VAL A 340 -9.04 -18.66 11.62
C VAL A 340 -9.87 -19.78 12.16
N TRP A 341 -10.58 -19.51 13.24
CA TRP A 341 -11.67 -20.36 13.72
C TRP A 341 -12.95 -19.53 13.78
N GLN A 342 -14.05 -20.10 13.31
CA GLN A 342 -15.35 -19.45 13.34
C GLN A 342 -16.46 -20.39 13.78
N ARG A 343 -17.47 -19.83 14.46
CA ARG A 343 -18.65 -20.57 14.90
C ARG A 343 -19.91 -19.71 14.81
N GLY A 344 -20.93 -20.25 14.20
CA GLY A 344 -22.27 -19.68 14.19
C GLY A 344 -23.05 -20.06 15.45
N PHE A 345 -23.85 -19.14 15.97
CA PHE A 345 -24.79 -19.31 17.08
C PHE A 345 -26.13 -18.72 16.66
N GLY A 346 -26.98 -19.53 16.04
CA GLY A 346 -28.18 -19.03 15.37
C GLY A 346 -27.82 -18.06 14.25
N GLU A 347 -28.29 -16.82 14.32
CA GLU A 347 -27.96 -15.76 13.37
C GLU A 347 -26.66 -14.98 13.72
N SER A 348 -26.02 -15.31 14.82
CA SER A 348 -24.77 -14.69 15.25
C SER A 348 -23.56 -15.48 14.76
N LEU A 349 -22.44 -14.78 14.52
CA LEU A 349 -21.17 -15.36 14.09
C LEU A 349 -20.05 -14.84 14.97
N LEU A 350 -19.27 -15.75 15.55
CA LEU A 350 -18.00 -15.43 16.20
C LEU A 350 -16.86 -15.99 15.38
N TRP A 351 -15.80 -15.21 15.17
CA TRP A 351 -14.54 -15.74 14.70
C TRP A 351 -13.35 -15.16 15.46
N VAL A 352 -12.27 -15.94 15.50
CA VAL A 352 -10.99 -15.59 16.12
C VAL A 352 -9.87 -15.90 15.13
N LYS A 353 -8.92 -14.97 15.00
CA LYS A 353 -7.76 -15.08 14.09
C LYS A 353 -6.47 -14.78 14.85
N PRO A 354 -5.80 -15.79 15.44
CA PRO A 354 -4.41 -15.67 15.84
C PRO A 354 -3.49 -15.65 14.63
N ALA A 355 -2.40 -14.88 14.71
CA ALA A 355 -1.33 -14.93 13.73
C ALA A 355 0.03 -14.62 14.36
N VAL A 356 1.09 -15.09 13.73
CA VAL A 356 2.47 -14.72 14.05
C VAL A 356 3.20 -14.38 12.77
N GLY A 357 3.88 -13.23 12.76
CA GLY A 357 4.70 -12.76 11.67
C GLY A 357 6.15 -12.64 12.06
N TYR A 358 7.05 -12.80 11.08
CA TYR A 358 8.45 -12.45 11.17
C TYR A 358 8.84 -11.64 9.96
N SER A 359 9.53 -10.52 10.16
CA SER A 359 10.03 -9.66 9.10
C SER A 359 11.53 -9.42 9.24
N HIS A 360 12.21 -9.44 8.11
CA HIS A 360 13.61 -9.09 7.95
C HIS A 360 13.71 -7.96 6.93
N ARG A 361 14.43 -6.88 7.24
CA ARG A 361 14.75 -5.79 6.30
C ARG A 361 16.20 -5.40 6.45
N SER A 362 16.89 -5.32 5.32
CA SER A 362 18.28 -4.86 5.21
C SER A 362 18.36 -3.80 4.13
N GLU A 363 18.69 -2.57 4.52
CA GLU A 363 18.85 -1.41 3.66
C GLU A 363 20.33 -0.99 3.67
N VAL A 364 20.94 -0.84 2.49
CA VAL A 364 22.37 -0.57 2.30
C VAL A 364 22.58 0.55 1.31
N TYR A 365 23.49 1.46 1.62
CA TYR A 365 24.13 2.38 0.67
C TYR A 365 25.64 2.07 0.62
N ILE A 366 26.20 2.00 -0.59
CA ILE A 366 27.53 1.38 -0.78
C ILE A 366 28.66 2.35 -0.42
N SER A 367 28.58 3.60 -0.89
CA SER A 367 29.67 4.59 -0.67
C SER A 367 29.11 6.01 -0.47
N PRO A 368 29.21 6.58 0.74
CA PRO A 368 29.79 6.02 1.98
C PRO A 368 29.00 4.80 2.46
N ARG A 369 29.68 3.85 3.10
CA ARG A 369 29.01 2.61 3.52
C ARG A 369 28.06 2.88 4.68
N ARG A 370 26.76 2.66 4.43
CA ARG A 370 25.68 2.81 5.41
C ARG A 370 24.80 1.56 5.37
N HIS A 371 24.33 1.14 6.52
CA HIS A 371 23.52 -0.08 6.62
C HIS A 371 22.53 0.01 7.77
N ILE A 372 21.30 -0.35 7.52
CA ILE A 372 20.27 -0.59 8.53
C ILE A 372 19.77 -2.03 8.37
N LEU A 373 19.76 -2.75 9.49
CA LEU A 373 19.18 -4.08 9.61
C LEU A 373 18.11 -4.04 10.70
N ILE A 374 16.91 -4.52 10.39
CA ILE A 374 15.81 -4.63 11.36
C ILE A 374 15.07 -5.93 11.12
N ASN A 375 15.05 -6.77 12.16
CA ASN A 375 14.30 -8.01 12.22
C ASN A 375 13.23 -7.88 13.31
N LYS A 376 11.98 -8.25 13.01
CA LYS A 376 10.86 -8.16 13.97
C LYS A 376 10.03 -9.43 14.00
N ALA A 377 9.57 -9.80 15.19
CA ALA A 377 8.48 -10.75 15.39
C ALA A 377 7.20 -9.98 15.71
N VAL A 378 6.06 -10.42 15.14
CA VAL A 378 4.78 -9.74 15.26
C VAL A 378 3.68 -10.76 15.55
N PRO A 379 3.50 -11.19 16.82
CA PRO A 379 2.28 -11.89 17.22
C PRO A 379 1.08 -10.94 17.13
N SER A 380 -0.05 -11.49 16.72
CA SER A 380 -1.33 -10.77 16.62
C SER A 380 -2.51 -11.66 16.96
N LEU A 381 -3.56 -11.04 17.47
CA LEU A 381 -4.84 -11.67 17.74
C LEU A 381 -5.95 -10.72 17.30
N GLU A 382 -6.92 -11.23 16.56
CA GLU A 382 -8.10 -10.51 16.14
C GLU A 382 -9.34 -11.38 16.38
N ALA A 383 -10.43 -10.79 16.83
CA ALA A 383 -11.71 -11.47 17.02
C ALA A 383 -12.85 -10.54 16.58
N MET A 384 -13.92 -11.14 16.07
CA MET A 384 -15.15 -10.44 15.71
C MET A 384 -16.37 -11.20 16.16
N TYR A 385 -17.36 -10.47 16.64
CA TYR A 385 -18.68 -10.97 16.94
C TYR A 385 -19.73 -10.17 16.17
N SER A 386 -20.47 -10.87 15.32
CA SER A 386 -21.57 -10.36 14.50
C SER A 386 -22.89 -10.92 15.03
N PHE A 387 -23.87 -10.07 15.33
CA PHE A 387 -25.14 -10.50 15.90
C PHE A 387 -26.31 -9.59 15.50
N PRO A 388 -27.54 -10.13 15.45
CA PRO A 388 -28.74 -9.31 15.31
C PRO A 388 -28.95 -8.49 16.60
N PHE A 389 -29.02 -7.18 16.45
CA PHE A 389 -29.24 -6.24 17.56
C PHE A 389 -30.72 -5.93 17.75
N ALA A 390 -31.49 -5.87 16.66
CA ALA A 390 -32.94 -5.71 16.62
C ALA A 390 -33.47 -6.32 15.32
N ALA A 391 -34.77 -6.37 15.12
CA ALA A 391 -35.43 -7.08 14.02
C ALA A 391 -34.91 -6.81 12.60
N SER A 392 -34.36 -5.63 12.33
CA SER A 392 -33.76 -5.27 11.03
C SER A 392 -32.33 -4.75 11.14
N TRP A 393 -31.71 -4.90 12.32
CA TRP A 393 -30.40 -4.37 12.63
C TRP A 393 -29.40 -5.48 12.95
N ARG A 394 -28.19 -5.37 12.39
CA ARG A 394 -27.04 -6.21 12.70
C ARG A 394 -25.92 -5.35 13.24
N MET A 395 -25.25 -5.83 14.27
CA MET A 395 -24.07 -5.19 14.85
C MET A 395 -22.85 -6.10 14.68
N ASN A 396 -21.75 -5.53 14.24
CA ASN A 396 -20.45 -6.20 14.17
C ASN A 396 -19.46 -5.48 15.09
N LEU A 397 -18.89 -6.22 16.02
CA LEU A 397 -17.85 -5.76 16.94
C LEU A 397 -16.57 -6.52 16.66
N LYS A 398 -15.50 -5.82 16.29
CA LYS A 398 -14.19 -6.44 16.08
C LYS A 398 -13.16 -5.77 16.98
N ALA A 399 -12.30 -6.58 17.58
CA ALA A 399 -11.17 -6.12 18.38
C ALA A 399 -9.91 -6.90 17.99
N GLY A 400 -8.78 -6.24 18.04
CA GLY A 400 -7.50 -6.87 17.73
C GLY A 400 -6.33 -6.17 18.39
N ALA A 401 -5.22 -6.89 18.50
CA ALA A 401 -3.96 -6.36 18.95
C ALA A 401 -2.78 -6.99 18.20
N ASP A 402 -1.79 -6.18 17.87
CA ASP A 402 -0.50 -6.62 17.32
C ASP A 402 0.63 -6.07 18.18
N TYR A 403 1.57 -6.92 18.51
CA TYR A 403 2.79 -6.53 19.20
C TYR A 403 4.00 -6.72 18.29
N SER A 404 4.61 -5.62 17.86
CA SER A 404 5.81 -5.64 17.02
C SER A 404 7.06 -5.54 17.88
N ARG A 405 7.80 -6.64 17.99
CA ARG A 405 9.01 -6.76 18.80
C ARG A 405 10.24 -6.90 17.92
N PRO A 406 11.23 -5.99 18.00
CA PRO A 406 12.52 -6.18 17.36
C PRO A 406 13.25 -7.41 17.95
N VAL A 407 13.73 -8.27 17.07
CA VAL A 407 14.57 -9.43 17.42
C VAL A 407 16.04 -9.06 17.26
N GLU A 408 16.34 -8.29 16.21
CA GLU A 408 17.66 -7.76 15.94
C GLU A 408 17.52 -6.41 15.23
N SER A 409 18.34 -5.44 15.66
CA SER A 409 18.38 -4.13 15.01
C SER A 409 19.82 -3.61 15.05
N LYS A 410 20.32 -3.21 13.87
CA LYS A 410 21.67 -2.66 13.72
C LYS A 410 21.62 -1.46 12.80
N ILE A 411 22.38 -0.43 13.12
CA ILE A 411 22.62 0.72 12.27
C ILE A 411 24.11 1.00 12.17
N ARG A 412 24.58 1.20 10.96
CA ARG A 412 25.92 1.68 10.66
C ARG A 412 25.80 2.86 9.70
N LEU A 413 26.32 4.00 10.11
CA LEU A 413 26.39 5.21 9.31
C LEU A 413 27.86 5.68 9.39
N ASP A 414 28.60 5.50 8.31
CA ASP A 414 29.97 5.97 8.26
C ASP A 414 29.98 7.49 8.22
N ASP A 415 30.68 8.12 9.14
CA ASP A 415 30.68 9.58 9.39
C ASP A 415 31.49 10.38 8.34
N ALA A 416 31.73 9.84 7.16
CA ALA A 416 32.40 10.54 6.05
C ALA A 416 31.64 11.80 5.57
N ALA A 417 30.60 12.18 6.26
CA ALA A 417 29.57 13.15 5.91
C ALA A 417 29.92 14.61 6.25
N THR A 418 31.16 15.04 6.13
CA THR A 418 31.49 16.49 6.22
C THR A 418 30.92 17.31 5.05
N GLN A 419 30.38 16.67 4.02
CA GLN A 419 29.80 17.30 2.83
C GLN A 419 28.27 17.09 2.67
N GLU A 420 27.64 16.34 3.56
CA GLU A 420 26.20 16.11 3.52
C GLU A 420 25.43 17.29 4.13
N PRO A 421 24.22 17.65 3.63
CA PRO A 421 23.39 18.65 4.27
C PRO A 421 23.14 18.31 5.74
N GLN A 422 23.19 19.33 6.60
CA GLN A 422 22.82 19.15 8.00
C GLN A 422 21.37 18.64 8.08
N GLY A 423 21.17 17.52 8.78
CA GLY A 423 19.86 16.93 9.01
C GLY A 423 19.60 15.60 8.29
N LEU A 424 20.26 15.28 7.17
CA LEU A 424 19.98 14.02 6.46
C LEU A 424 20.37 12.77 7.27
N ILE A 425 21.53 12.80 7.94
CA ILE A 425 21.93 11.70 8.85
C ILE A 425 21.01 11.66 10.08
N ALA A 426 20.61 12.82 10.60
CA ALA A 426 19.68 12.91 11.73
C ALA A 426 18.31 12.33 11.35
N LEU A 427 17.82 12.57 10.12
CA LEU A 427 16.60 11.97 9.57
C LEU A 427 16.64 10.43 9.63
N VAL A 428 17.75 9.84 9.17
CA VAL A 428 17.91 8.36 9.16
C VAL A 428 17.97 7.80 10.58
N ARG A 429 18.75 8.45 11.48
CA ARG A 429 18.83 8.05 12.91
C ARG A 429 17.48 8.18 13.59
N TYR A 430 16.71 9.21 13.28
CA TYR A 430 15.38 9.45 13.82
C TYR A 430 14.41 8.32 13.42
N ARG A 431 14.30 8.00 12.13
CA ARG A 431 13.49 6.88 11.63
C ARG A 431 13.91 5.56 12.29
N TYR A 432 15.20 5.27 12.33
CA TYR A 432 15.72 4.05 12.95
C TYR A 432 15.34 3.95 14.44
N ALA A 433 15.36 5.05 15.19
CA ALA A 433 15.03 5.06 16.61
C ALA A 433 13.59 4.59 16.90
N TYR A 434 12.65 4.77 15.97
CA TYR A 434 11.28 4.24 16.06
C TYR A 434 11.17 2.83 15.46
N GLU A 435 11.75 2.61 14.29
CA GLU A 435 11.65 1.33 13.60
C GLU A 435 12.35 0.20 14.36
N SER A 436 13.43 0.49 15.11
CA SER A 436 14.20 -0.49 15.89
C SER A 436 13.62 -0.78 17.27
N ARG A 437 12.46 -0.26 17.63
CA ARG A 437 11.84 -0.43 18.94
C ARG A 437 10.50 -1.15 18.86
N ASP A 438 10.02 -1.56 20.03
CA ASP A 438 8.72 -2.19 20.20
C ASP A 438 7.60 -1.19 19.89
N ASN A 439 6.52 -1.73 19.35
CA ASN A 439 5.25 -1.00 19.33
C ASN A 439 4.08 -1.96 19.53
N LEU A 440 3.00 -1.43 20.09
CA LEU A 440 1.76 -2.15 20.34
C LEU A 440 0.62 -1.41 19.68
N THR A 441 -0.10 -2.10 18.79
CA THR A 441 -1.27 -1.59 18.10
C THR A 441 -2.53 -2.28 18.61
N PHE A 442 -3.50 -1.51 19.04
CA PHE A 442 -4.87 -1.96 19.30
C PHE A 442 -5.76 -1.52 18.14
N ARG A 443 -6.68 -2.40 17.74
CA ARG A 443 -7.68 -2.13 16.69
C ARG A 443 -9.07 -2.39 17.25
N GLY A 444 -9.99 -1.51 16.94
CA GLY A 444 -11.41 -1.65 17.21
C GLY A 444 -12.21 -1.36 15.95
N HIS A 445 -13.26 -2.12 15.71
CA HIS A 445 -14.24 -1.84 14.66
C HIS A 445 -15.64 -2.05 15.21
N LEU A 446 -16.49 -1.10 14.93
CA LEU A 446 -17.92 -1.15 15.18
C LEU A 446 -18.63 -0.91 13.85
N SER A 447 -19.52 -1.79 13.45
CA SER A 447 -20.47 -1.49 12.38
C SER A 447 -21.90 -1.79 12.79
N LEU A 448 -22.80 -0.94 12.36
CA LEU A 448 -24.22 -1.05 12.56
C LEU A 448 -24.90 -1.02 11.20
N GLN A 449 -25.61 -2.09 10.88
CA GLN A 449 -26.26 -2.28 9.59
C GLN A 449 -27.77 -2.40 9.79
N ARG A 450 -28.53 -1.73 8.93
CA ARG A 450 -30.00 -1.83 8.91
C ARG A 450 -30.48 -2.24 7.53
N SER A 451 -31.18 -3.34 7.45
CA SER A 451 -31.95 -3.72 6.28
C SER A 451 -33.27 -2.91 6.25
N ILE A 452 -33.44 -2.06 5.23
CA ILE A 452 -34.66 -1.27 5.05
C ILE A 452 -35.72 -2.16 4.38
N ASN A 453 -35.32 -2.90 3.37
CA ASN A 453 -36.11 -3.90 2.66
C ASN A 453 -35.19 -4.96 2.06
N SER A 454 -35.70 -5.87 1.21
CA SER A 454 -34.91 -6.93 0.57
C SER A 454 -33.85 -6.43 -0.43
N ARG A 455 -33.88 -5.15 -0.81
CA ARG A 455 -32.97 -4.57 -1.82
C ARG A 455 -32.08 -3.46 -1.27
N PHE A 456 -32.48 -2.79 -0.19
CA PHE A 456 -31.78 -1.62 0.34
C PHE A 456 -31.41 -1.78 1.79
N GLY A 457 -30.22 -1.36 2.13
CA GLY A 457 -29.74 -1.28 3.50
C GLY A 457 -28.86 -0.03 3.70
N ILE A 458 -28.65 0.31 4.94
CA ILE A 458 -27.72 1.37 5.36
C ILE A 458 -26.73 0.76 6.34
N ALA A 459 -25.45 1.13 6.20
CA ALA A 459 -24.42 0.77 7.14
C ALA A 459 -23.67 2.00 7.66
N LEU A 460 -23.46 2.02 8.95
CA LEU A 460 -22.55 2.96 9.61
C LEU A 460 -21.38 2.16 10.19
N SER A 461 -20.14 2.57 9.93
CA SER A 461 -18.98 1.95 10.56
C SER A 461 -18.00 2.96 11.14
N VAL A 462 -17.33 2.53 12.20
CA VAL A 462 -16.24 3.28 12.82
C VAL A 462 -15.10 2.30 13.12
N ASP A 463 -13.92 2.61 12.60
CA ASP A 463 -12.66 1.93 12.93
C ASP A 463 -11.82 2.86 13.80
N TYR A 464 -11.19 2.29 14.81
CA TYR A 464 -10.23 2.97 15.66
C TYR A 464 -8.99 2.13 15.85
N ASP A 465 -7.84 2.65 15.41
CA ASP A 465 -6.55 2.04 15.64
C ASP A 465 -5.69 2.95 16.51
N ARG A 466 -5.06 2.38 17.53
CA ARG A 466 -4.10 3.08 18.37
C ARG A 466 -2.78 2.31 18.39
N THR A 467 -1.72 2.94 17.90
CA THR A 467 -0.35 2.41 18.00
C THR A 467 0.42 3.21 19.03
N ASN A 468 0.92 2.53 20.05
CA ASN A 468 1.80 3.09 21.05
C ASN A 468 3.25 2.74 20.66
N TYR A 469 4.07 3.75 20.46
CA TYR A 469 5.51 3.65 20.23
C TYR A 469 6.27 4.01 21.51
N VAL A 470 7.58 3.93 21.45
CA VAL A 470 8.48 4.44 22.48
C VAL A 470 8.42 5.98 22.58
N LEU A 471 9.07 6.54 23.62
CA LEU A 471 9.19 7.98 23.86
C LEU A 471 7.84 8.71 23.96
N SER A 472 6.85 8.05 24.54
CA SER A 472 5.47 8.58 24.70
C SER A 472 4.82 9.00 23.37
N THR A 473 5.27 8.37 22.27
CA THR A 473 4.69 8.61 20.94
C THR A 473 3.53 7.66 20.70
N HIS A 474 2.41 8.21 20.23
CA HIS A 474 1.25 7.43 19.88
C HIS A 474 0.60 7.96 18.60
N ARG A 475 0.08 7.02 17.82
CA ARG A 475 -0.69 7.28 16.61
C ARG A 475 -2.12 6.81 16.84
N ASN A 476 -3.08 7.65 16.48
CA ASN A 476 -4.49 7.31 16.47
C ASN A 476 -5.02 7.45 15.05
N VAL A 477 -5.70 6.42 14.57
CA VAL A 477 -6.40 6.44 13.29
C VAL A 477 -7.87 6.21 13.57
N ILE A 478 -8.70 7.13 13.12
CA ILE A 478 -10.16 7.01 13.15
C ILE A 478 -10.63 7.03 11.72
N THR A 479 -11.39 6.02 11.33
CA THR A 479 -12.10 6.01 10.05
C THR A 479 -13.58 5.80 10.35
N SER A 480 -14.44 6.64 9.79
CA SER A 480 -15.88 6.49 9.87
C SER A 480 -16.47 6.49 8.48
N SER A 481 -17.50 5.67 8.24
CA SER A 481 -18.19 5.61 6.96
C SER A 481 -19.68 5.45 7.13
N LEU A 482 -20.43 6.00 6.18
CA LEU A 482 -21.86 5.80 5.99
C LEU A 482 -22.07 5.31 4.58
N SER A 483 -22.72 4.17 4.41
CA SER A 483 -22.97 3.54 3.11
C SER A 483 -24.43 3.20 2.93
N LEU A 484 -24.91 3.38 1.70
CA LEU A 484 -26.16 2.82 1.19
C LEU A 484 -25.81 1.58 0.37
N ILE A 485 -26.48 0.46 0.66
CA ILE A 485 -26.22 -0.86 0.08
C ILE A 485 -27.44 -1.31 -0.68
N PHE A 486 -27.24 -1.92 -1.86
CA PHE A 486 -28.30 -2.39 -2.76
C PHE A 486 -27.85 -3.50 -3.68
#